data_1077848c45cedf6ff8e964759673a3b9
#
_entry.id   1077848c45cedf6ff8e964759673a3b9
#
_cell.length_a   1.000
_cell.length_b   1.000
_cell.length_c   1.000
_cell.angle_alpha   90.00
_cell.angle_beta   90.00
_cell.angle_gamma   90.00
#
_symmetry.space_group_name_H-M   'P 1'
#
loop_
_entity.id
_entity.type
_entity.pdbx_description
1 polymer ?
#
loop_
_entity_poly.entity_id
_entity_poly.type
_entity_poly.pdbx_seq_one_letter_code
_entity_poly.pdbx_strand_id
1 'polypeptide(L)'
;MIGFIIAGALTITSPAFTNDSNIPSKFTCDAGMQNPSPALEWKDAPAGTKSFALIMHDPDAPLAGGFTHWVLFDIPPTTTSLPEGFQAGSVGVSGNSGFRRAGYGGPCPPSGVHHYHFTLSALDVATLGLQPGATKADVEKAMQGHVLGTADLVGLYQRQPK
;
A
#
# COMPACT_ATOMS: atom_id res chain seq x y z
N MET A 1 4.01 -2.28 -40.99
CA MET A 1 3.32 -1.49 -39.94
C MET A 1 3.82 -2.02 -38.61
N ILE A 2 4.68 -1.27 -37.94
CA ILE A 2 5.12 -1.60 -36.58
C ILE A 2 4.05 -1.04 -35.65
N GLY A 3 3.21 -1.96 -35.12
CA GLY A 3 2.21 -1.60 -34.15
C GLY A 3 2.91 -1.17 -32.85
N PHE A 4 2.80 0.11 -32.49
CA PHE A 4 3.16 0.55 -31.14
C PHE A 4 2.16 -0.09 -30.17
N ILE A 5 2.60 -1.12 -29.44
CA ILE A 5 1.89 -1.58 -28.25
C ILE A 5 2.10 -0.49 -27.22
N ILE A 6 1.06 0.31 -26.97
CA ILE A 6 1.05 1.23 -25.83
C ILE A 6 0.98 0.33 -24.59
N ALA A 7 2.09 0.22 -23.86
CA ALA A 7 2.08 -0.45 -22.57
C ALA A 7 1.05 0.26 -21.69
N GLY A 8 0.14 -0.48 -21.06
CA GLY A 8 -0.80 0.06 -20.10
C GLY A 8 -0.07 0.71 -18.93
N ALA A 9 -0.70 1.67 -18.23
CA ALA A 9 -0.17 2.23 -17.00
C ALA A 9 -0.24 1.21 -15.87
N LEU A 10 0.73 1.26 -14.93
CA LEU A 10 0.69 0.47 -13.69
C LEU A 10 -0.66 0.66 -13.00
N THR A 11 -1.29 -0.44 -12.62
CA THR A 11 -2.56 -0.44 -11.88
C THR A 11 -2.47 -1.33 -10.66
N ILE A 12 -3.17 -0.95 -9.59
CA ILE A 12 -3.35 -1.74 -8.37
C ILE A 12 -4.83 -1.89 -8.09
N THR A 13 -5.25 -3.10 -7.77
CA THR A 13 -6.65 -3.46 -7.47
C THR A 13 -6.72 -4.41 -6.28
N SER A 14 -7.91 -4.61 -5.74
CA SER A 14 -8.20 -5.62 -4.74
C SER A 14 -9.44 -6.43 -5.15
N PRO A 15 -9.44 -7.76 -4.98
CA PRO A 15 -10.67 -8.54 -5.13
C PRO A 15 -11.68 -8.28 -4.01
N ALA A 16 -11.27 -7.62 -2.92
CA ALA A 16 -12.12 -7.37 -1.75
C ALA A 16 -12.99 -6.11 -1.88
N PHE A 17 -12.51 -5.08 -2.62
CA PHE A 17 -13.24 -3.84 -2.86
C PHE A 17 -12.73 -3.15 -4.13
N THR A 18 -13.58 -2.35 -4.74
CA THR A 18 -13.21 -1.54 -5.91
C THR A 18 -12.75 -0.14 -5.51
N ASN A 19 -12.02 0.54 -6.40
CA ASN A 19 -11.57 1.90 -6.15
C ASN A 19 -12.75 2.83 -5.79
N ASP A 20 -12.55 3.70 -4.80
CA ASP A 20 -13.55 4.62 -4.25
C ASP A 20 -14.79 3.93 -3.64
N SER A 21 -14.69 2.67 -3.26
CA SER A 21 -15.73 1.94 -2.54
C SER A 21 -15.30 1.58 -1.11
N ASN A 22 -16.26 1.11 -0.31
CA ASN A 22 -16.01 0.78 1.08
C ASN A 22 -15.08 -0.42 1.24
N ILE A 23 -14.11 -0.30 2.14
CA ILE A 23 -13.31 -1.43 2.61
C ILE A 23 -14.21 -2.29 3.51
N PRO A 24 -14.31 -3.60 3.27
CA PRO A 24 -15.08 -4.48 4.16
C PRO A 24 -14.59 -4.44 5.62
N SER A 25 -15.54 -4.45 6.56
CA SER A 25 -15.25 -4.29 7.99
C SER A 25 -14.27 -5.31 8.56
N LYS A 26 -14.17 -6.50 7.95
CA LYS A 26 -13.22 -7.54 8.40
C LYS A 26 -11.75 -7.10 8.32
N PHE A 27 -11.43 -6.11 7.49
CA PHE A 27 -10.09 -5.55 7.35
C PHE A 27 -9.84 -4.33 8.24
N THR A 28 -10.74 -4.03 9.14
CA THR A 28 -10.75 -2.80 9.94
C THR A 28 -10.77 -3.10 11.44
N CYS A 29 -10.60 -2.07 12.27
CA CYS A 29 -10.68 -2.26 13.72
C CYS A 29 -12.06 -2.69 14.24
N ASP A 30 -13.11 -2.58 13.43
CA ASP A 30 -14.43 -3.08 13.80
C ASP A 30 -14.48 -4.62 13.84
N ALA A 31 -13.53 -5.31 13.21
CA ALA A 31 -13.33 -6.76 13.30
C ALA A 31 -12.36 -7.17 14.42
N GLY A 32 -11.80 -6.22 15.15
CA GLY A 32 -10.83 -6.45 16.22
C GLY A 32 -9.48 -5.79 15.97
N MET A 33 -8.59 -5.88 16.96
CA MET A 33 -7.27 -5.21 16.92
C MET A 33 -6.27 -5.87 15.97
N GLN A 34 -6.48 -7.14 15.63
CA GLN A 34 -5.66 -7.89 14.68
C GLN A 34 -6.53 -8.25 13.47
N ASN A 35 -6.61 -7.31 12.55
CA ASN A 35 -7.35 -7.51 11.31
C ASN A 35 -6.40 -7.88 10.16
N PRO A 36 -6.85 -8.75 9.25
CA PRO A 36 -6.05 -9.11 8.08
C PRO A 36 -5.97 -7.96 7.09
N SER A 37 -4.89 -7.89 6.31
CA SER A 37 -4.83 -7.02 5.14
C SER A 37 -5.71 -7.56 4.01
N PRO A 38 -6.33 -6.70 3.18
CA PRO A 38 -6.98 -7.16 1.97
C PRO A 38 -5.97 -7.72 0.97
N ALA A 39 -6.39 -8.67 0.14
CA ALA A 39 -5.59 -9.09 -1.00
C ALA A 39 -5.44 -7.93 -1.99
N LEU A 40 -4.25 -7.79 -2.56
CA LEU A 40 -3.92 -6.78 -3.56
C LEU A 40 -3.31 -7.43 -4.78
N GLU A 41 -3.59 -6.86 -5.94
CA GLU A 41 -3.06 -7.30 -7.23
C GLU A 41 -2.60 -6.09 -8.05
N TRP A 42 -1.55 -6.23 -8.83
CA TRP A 42 -1.11 -5.18 -9.74
C TRP A 42 -0.58 -5.73 -11.05
N LYS A 43 -0.61 -4.90 -12.07
CA LYS A 43 -0.19 -5.24 -13.42
C LYS A 43 0.37 -4.02 -14.14
N ASP A 44 0.98 -4.30 -15.31
CA ASP A 44 1.53 -3.30 -16.23
C ASP A 44 2.64 -2.46 -15.59
N ALA A 45 3.55 -3.13 -14.87
CA ALA A 45 4.75 -2.48 -14.34
C ALA A 45 5.55 -1.85 -15.46
N PRO A 46 6.08 -0.62 -15.29
CA PRO A 46 6.95 0.00 -16.28
C PRO A 46 8.17 -0.86 -16.61
N ALA A 47 8.65 -0.77 -17.86
CA ALA A 47 9.91 -1.39 -18.22
C ALA A 47 11.04 -0.85 -17.33
N GLY A 48 11.95 -1.72 -16.89
CA GLY A 48 13.04 -1.37 -16.00
C GLY A 48 12.70 -1.43 -14.50
N THR A 49 11.48 -1.83 -14.14
CA THR A 49 11.11 -2.04 -12.73
C THR A 49 11.98 -3.12 -12.10
N LYS A 50 12.64 -2.79 -10.99
CA LYS A 50 13.50 -3.69 -10.23
C LYS A 50 12.95 -4.01 -8.83
N SER A 51 12.03 -3.20 -8.34
CA SER A 51 11.30 -3.44 -7.09
C SER A 51 10.03 -2.60 -7.04
N PHE A 52 9.19 -2.89 -6.04
CA PHE A 52 8.04 -2.05 -5.68
C PHE A 52 8.10 -1.64 -4.22
N ALA A 53 7.44 -0.52 -3.92
CA ALA A 53 7.10 -0.11 -2.55
C ALA A 53 5.60 0.14 -2.46
N LEU A 54 4.99 -0.29 -1.35
CA LEU A 54 3.58 -0.13 -1.05
C LEU A 54 3.43 0.66 0.25
N ILE A 55 2.65 1.72 0.21
CA ILE A 55 2.30 2.52 1.39
C ILE A 55 0.79 2.68 1.44
N MET A 56 0.18 2.32 2.57
CA MET A 56 -1.21 2.64 2.86
C MET A 56 -1.29 3.82 3.82
N HIS A 57 -1.92 4.90 3.40
CA HIS A 57 -1.98 6.15 4.14
C HIS A 57 -3.37 6.75 4.14
N ASP A 58 -3.76 7.30 5.29
CA ASP A 58 -5.01 8.03 5.52
C ASP A 58 -4.70 9.52 5.69
N PRO A 59 -4.95 10.37 4.67
CA PRO A 59 -4.72 11.81 4.77
C PRO A 59 -5.80 12.53 5.57
N ASP A 60 -6.94 11.90 5.84
CA ASP A 60 -8.08 12.49 6.56
C ASP A 60 -7.95 12.34 8.09
N ALA A 61 -6.98 11.57 8.57
CA ALA A 61 -6.73 11.42 10.00
C ALA A 61 -6.45 12.79 10.66
N PRO A 62 -7.00 13.07 11.85
CA PRO A 62 -6.87 14.36 12.52
C PRO A 62 -5.48 14.57 13.15
N LEU A 63 -4.44 14.31 12.39
CA LEU A 63 -3.03 14.42 12.75
C LEU A 63 -2.31 15.18 11.64
N ALA A 64 -1.27 15.92 11.99
CA ALA A 64 -0.44 16.59 11.00
C ALA A 64 0.16 15.56 10.02
N GLY A 65 -0.15 15.72 8.71
CA GLY A 65 0.30 14.80 7.67
C GLY A 65 -0.49 13.49 7.56
N GLY A 66 -1.60 13.32 8.30
CA GLY A 66 -2.41 12.10 8.26
C GLY A 66 -1.83 10.94 9.06
N PHE A 67 -2.24 9.71 8.75
CA PHE A 67 -1.80 8.51 9.46
C PHE A 67 -1.41 7.38 8.50
N THR A 68 -0.26 6.76 8.74
CA THR A 68 0.24 5.66 7.91
C THR A 68 -0.16 4.32 8.50
N HIS A 69 -0.81 3.50 7.68
CA HIS A 69 -1.38 2.21 8.09
C HIS A 69 -0.50 1.01 7.72
N TRP A 70 0.32 1.12 6.66
CA TRP A 70 1.14 0.02 6.18
C TRP A 70 2.32 0.55 5.37
N VAL A 71 3.51 -0.02 5.58
CA VAL A 71 4.73 0.29 4.83
C VAL A 71 5.41 -1.02 4.46
N LEU A 72 5.58 -1.27 3.15
CA LEU A 72 6.27 -2.43 2.61
C LEU A 72 7.13 -1.97 1.44
N PHE A 73 8.40 -2.34 1.41
CA PHE A 73 9.33 -1.94 0.35
C PHE A 73 10.24 -3.11 -0.04
N ASP A 74 11.10 -2.89 -1.04
CA ASP A 74 11.95 -3.93 -1.63
C ASP A 74 11.16 -5.18 -2.04
N ILE A 75 9.92 -4.97 -2.55
CA ILE A 75 9.09 -6.04 -3.09
C ILE A 75 9.72 -6.45 -4.43
N PRO A 76 10.05 -7.74 -4.64
CA PRO A 76 10.66 -8.19 -5.89
C PRO A 76 9.81 -7.87 -7.13
N PRO A 77 10.44 -7.59 -8.28
CA PRO A 77 9.71 -7.21 -9.50
C PRO A 77 8.85 -8.36 -10.07
N THR A 78 9.10 -9.59 -9.65
CA THR A 78 8.32 -10.77 -10.01
C THR A 78 7.04 -10.94 -9.19
N THR A 79 6.90 -10.19 -8.09
CA THR A 79 5.69 -10.18 -7.27
C THR A 79 4.65 -9.29 -7.94
N THR A 80 3.44 -9.82 -8.16
CA THR A 80 2.31 -9.11 -8.78
C THR A 80 1.06 -9.11 -7.89
N SER A 81 1.14 -9.70 -6.70
CA SER A 81 0.04 -9.76 -5.75
C SER A 81 0.52 -10.00 -4.33
N LEU A 82 -0.31 -9.60 -3.37
CA LEU A 82 -0.19 -9.98 -1.96
C LEU A 82 -1.48 -10.69 -1.54
N PRO A 83 -1.38 -11.81 -0.83
CA PRO A 83 -2.57 -12.52 -0.36
C PRO A 83 -3.28 -11.75 0.75
N GLU A 84 -4.55 -12.05 0.97
CA GLU A 84 -5.27 -11.63 2.17
C GLU A 84 -4.51 -12.10 3.42
N GLY A 85 -4.41 -11.25 4.44
CA GLY A 85 -3.69 -11.58 5.66
C GLY A 85 -2.18 -11.70 5.48
N PHE A 86 -1.62 -10.92 4.57
CA PHE A 86 -0.18 -10.90 4.31
C PHE A 86 0.65 -10.78 5.59
N GLN A 87 1.63 -11.66 5.75
CA GLN A 87 2.51 -11.67 6.92
C GLN A 87 3.73 -10.80 6.69
N ALA A 88 4.02 -9.92 7.65
CA ALA A 88 5.20 -9.08 7.62
C ALA A 88 6.47 -9.95 7.48
N GLY A 89 7.34 -9.59 6.54
CA GLY A 89 8.61 -10.29 6.28
C GLY A 89 8.52 -11.50 5.36
N SER A 90 7.32 -11.90 4.86
CA SER A 90 7.21 -13.01 3.92
C SER A 90 7.68 -12.64 2.52
N VAL A 91 7.47 -11.40 2.08
CA VAL A 91 7.96 -10.81 0.83
C VAL A 91 8.33 -9.35 1.08
N GLY A 92 9.47 -8.92 0.56
CA GLY A 92 9.94 -7.57 0.77
C GLY A 92 10.37 -7.30 2.21
N VAL A 93 10.47 -6.04 2.56
CA VAL A 93 10.87 -5.55 3.88
C VAL A 93 9.75 -4.71 4.47
N SER A 94 9.32 -5.04 5.69
CA SER A 94 8.30 -4.27 6.39
C SER A 94 8.89 -3.07 7.11
N GLY A 95 8.32 -1.90 6.82
CA GLY A 95 8.51 -0.69 7.60
C GLY A 95 7.55 -0.62 8.78
N ASN A 96 7.70 0.38 9.61
CA ASN A 96 6.78 0.65 10.71
C ASN A 96 5.67 1.60 10.26
N SER A 97 4.45 1.23 10.59
CA SER A 97 3.28 2.09 10.47
C SER A 97 3.22 3.13 11.60
N GLY A 98 2.21 4.00 11.55
CA GLY A 98 1.89 4.92 12.65
C GLY A 98 1.55 4.22 13.97
N PHE A 99 1.19 2.94 13.93
CA PHE A 99 1.02 2.09 15.11
C PHE A 99 2.35 1.65 15.75
N ARG A 100 3.49 2.10 15.21
CA ARG A 100 4.86 1.76 15.65
C ARG A 100 5.17 0.26 15.59
N ARG A 101 4.60 -0.41 14.60
CA ARG A 101 4.82 -1.84 14.37
C ARG A 101 4.87 -2.14 12.87
N ALA A 102 5.49 -3.27 12.53
CA ALA A 102 5.49 -3.79 11.17
C ALA A 102 4.12 -4.35 10.77
N GLY A 103 3.86 -4.33 9.48
CA GLY A 103 2.68 -4.94 8.89
C GLY A 103 1.48 -4.02 8.82
N TYR A 104 0.38 -4.60 8.38
CA TYR A 104 -0.88 -3.92 8.16
C TYR A 104 -1.58 -3.55 9.47
N GLY A 105 -2.07 -2.33 9.56
CA GLY A 105 -3.02 -1.89 10.57
C GLY A 105 -4.26 -1.33 9.88
N GLY A 106 -5.42 -1.92 10.12
CA GLY A 106 -6.65 -1.57 9.41
C GLY A 106 -7.22 -0.20 9.74
N PRO A 107 -8.13 0.30 8.88
CA PRO A 107 -8.88 1.52 9.13
C PRO A 107 -9.55 1.55 10.50
N CYS A 108 -9.43 2.68 11.19
CA CYS A 108 -10.09 2.93 12.47
C CYS A 108 -10.38 4.43 12.64
N PRO A 109 -11.17 5.04 11.73
CA PRO A 109 -11.38 6.48 11.76
C PRO A 109 -12.17 6.86 13.03
N PRO A 110 -11.78 7.94 13.74
CA PRO A 110 -12.49 8.35 14.96
C PRO A 110 -13.90 8.90 14.64
N SER A 111 -14.09 9.48 13.46
CA SER A 111 -15.39 9.98 13.01
C SER A 111 -15.40 10.19 11.49
N GLY A 112 -16.58 10.05 10.89
CA GLY A 112 -16.77 10.30 9.47
C GLY A 112 -16.14 9.27 8.54
N VAL A 113 -16.23 9.53 7.24
CA VAL A 113 -15.64 8.70 6.20
C VAL A 113 -14.22 9.16 5.93
N HIS A 114 -13.27 8.24 6.03
CA HIS A 114 -11.87 8.49 5.66
C HIS A 114 -11.51 7.78 4.35
N HIS A 115 -10.50 8.30 3.66
CA HIS A 115 -9.93 7.74 2.44
C HIS A 115 -8.61 7.05 2.76
N TYR A 116 -8.49 5.81 2.36
CA TYR A 116 -7.29 5.00 2.59
C TYR A 116 -6.62 4.74 1.24
N HIS A 117 -5.48 5.38 1.02
CA HIS A 117 -4.71 5.28 -0.21
C HIS A 117 -3.71 4.15 -0.13
N PHE A 118 -3.88 3.12 -0.95
CA PHE A 118 -2.88 2.09 -1.19
C PHE A 118 -2.07 2.53 -2.41
N THR A 119 -0.91 3.12 -2.17
CA THR A 119 -0.05 3.64 -3.24
C THR A 119 1.10 2.67 -3.50
N LEU A 120 1.15 2.15 -4.72
CA LEU A 120 2.22 1.28 -5.21
C LEU A 120 3.15 2.08 -6.10
N SER A 121 4.44 2.06 -5.81
CA SER A 121 5.49 2.69 -6.62
C SER A 121 6.38 1.64 -7.24
N ALA A 122 6.56 1.70 -8.56
CA ALA A 122 7.53 0.89 -9.28
C ALA A 122 8.87 1.61 -9.34
N LEU A 123 9.95 0.93 -8.95
CA LEU A 123 11.26 1.53 -8.75
C LEU A 123 12.32 0.94 -9.67
N ASP A 124 13.31 1.75 -10.09
CA ASP A 124 14.42 1.34 -10.93
C ASP A 124 15.61 0.77 -10.15
N VAL A 125 15.46 0.58 -8.83
CA VAL A 125 16.45 -0.03 -7.94
C VAL A 125 15.88 -1.29 -7.30
N ALA A 126 16.72 -2.30 -7.07
CA ALA A 126 16.30 -3.55 -6.45
C ALA A 126 16.09 -3.41 -4.95
N THR A 127 16.78 -2.49 -4.31
CA THR A 127 16.69 -2.21 -2.89
C THR A 127 16.80 -0.71 -2.62
N LEU A 128 16.06 -0.25 -1.61
CA LEU A 128 16.18 1.11 -1.09
C LEU A 128 17.32 1.25 -0.07
N GLY A 129 17.93 0.14 0.36
CA GLY A 129 19.01 0.15 1.34
C GLY A 129 18.58 0.52 2.75
N LEU A 130 17.28 0.42 3.05
CA LEU A 130 16.71 0.73 4.36
C LEU A 130 16.61 -0.52 5.24
N GLN A 131 16.66 -0.31 6.54
CA GLN A 131 16.45 -1.36 7.53
C GLN A 131 14.97 -1.66 7.73
N PRO A 132 14.59 -2.86 8.21
CA PRO A 132 13.26 -3.13 8.72
C PRO A 132 12.85 -2.07 9.76
N GLY A 133 11.60 -1.63 9.71
CA GLY A 133 11.11 -0.59 10.60
C GLY A 133 11.26 0.84 10.06
N ALA A 134 11.79 1.02 8.85
CA ALA A 134 11.80 2.31 8.18
C ALA A 134 10.39 2.91 8.10
N THR A 135 10.28 4.23 8.28
CA THR A 135 9.00 4.94 8.24
C THR A 135 8.59 5.26 6.80
N LYS A 136 7.33 5.69 6.62
CA LYS A 136 6.87 6.25 5.34
C LYS A 136 7.82 7.34 4.83
N ALA A 137 8.24 8.27 5.70
CA ALA A 137 9.14 9.37 5.31
C ALA A 137 10.51 8.86 4.86
N ASP A 138 11.06 7.85 5.52
CA ASP A 138 12.32 7.23 5.13
C ASP A 138 12.21 6.58 3.75
N VAL A 139 11.12 5.84 3.50
CA VAL A 139 10.87 5.18 2.22
C VAL A 139 10.68 6.20 1.12
N GLU A 140 9.86 7.22 1.32
CA GLU A 140 9.64 8.29 0.33
C GLU A 140 10.93 9.03 -0.01
N LYS A 141 11.75 9.33 0.98
CA LYS A 141 13.06 9.96 0.75
C LYS A 141 13.98 9.07 -0.07
N ALA A 142 14.05 7.79 0.23
CA ALA A 142 14.88 6.83 -0.50
C ALA A 142 14.37 6.59 -1.94
N MET A 143 13.07 6.72 -2.18
CA MET A 143 12.48 6.57 -3.51
C MET A 143 12.75 7.76 -4.45
N GLN A 144 13.15 8.92 -3.93
CA GLN A 144 13.36 10.12 -4.76
C GLN A 144 14.37 9.86 -5.89
N GLY A 145 13.96 10.16 -7.13
CA GLY A 145 14.76 9.93 -8.33
C GLY A 145 14.74 8.49 -8.87
N HIS A 146 13.99 7.57 -8.22
CA HIS A 146 13.94 6.15 -8.59
C HIS A 146 12.56 5.67 -9.01
N VAL A 147 11.53 6.51 -8.97
CA VAL A 147 10.16 6.13 -9.29
C VAL A 147 9.92 6.13 -10.78
N LEU A 148 9.60 4.98 -11.35
CA LEU A 148 9.24 4.80 -12.76
C LEU A 148 7.76 4.99 -13.03
N GLY A 149 6.92 4.73 -12.05
CA GLY A 149 5.47 4.87 -12.13
C GLY A 149 4.82 4.58 -10.79
N THR A 150 3.60 5.08 -10.62
CA THR A 150 2.80 4.89 -9.42
C THR A 150 1.38 4.48 -9.77
N ALA A 151 0.74 3.73 -8.88
CA ALA A 151 -0.67 3.42 -8.95
C ALA A 151 -1.30 3.58 -7.56
N ASP A 152 -2.55 4.00 -7.52
CA ASP A 152 -3.27 4.26 -6.29
C ASP A 152 -4.62 3.52 -6.29
N LEU A 153 -4.92 2.82 -5.21
CA LEU A 153 -6.22 2.22 -4.92
C LEU A 153 -6.76 2.90 -3.68
N VAL A 154 -7.92 3.53 -3.79
CA VAL A 154 -8.56 4.24 -2.68
C VAL A 154 -9.71 3.41 -2.15
N GLY A 155 -9.67 3.09 -0.86
CA GLY A 155 -10.79 2.52 -0.14
C GLY A 155 -11.37 3.52 0.84
N LEU A 156 -12.68 3.45 1.06
CA LEU A 156 -13.39 4.30 2.01
C LEU A 156 -13.75 3.49 3.24
N TYR A 157 -13.74 4.13 4.40
CA TYR A 157 -14.27 3.51 5.60
C TYR A 157 -14.80 4.53 6.58
N GLN A 158 -15.91 4.16 7.21
CA GLN A 158 -16.50 4.82 8.37
C GLN A 158 -16.83 3.74 9.39
N ARG A 159 -16.47 3.98 10.65
CA ARG A 159 -16.79 3.01 11.71
C ARG A 159 -18.29 2.76 11.80
N GLN A 160 -18.64 1.50 12.02
CA GLN A 160 -20.03 1.10 12.22
C GLN A 160 -20.52 1.59 13.59
N PRO A 161 -21.78 2.01 13.73
CA PRO A 161 -22.38 2.30 15.03
C PRO A 161 -22.32 1.08 15.92
N LYS A 162 -21.97 1.29 17.20
CA LYS A 162 -22.07 0.24 18.22
C LYS A 162 -23.51 0.07 18.68
#